data_f1763d1b7eba48dcdbd5d6c1a0b10f99
#
_entry.id   f1763d1b7eba48dcdbd5d6c1a0b10f99
#
_cell.length_a   1.000
_cell.length_b   1.000
_cell.length_c   1.000
_cell.angle_alpha   90.00
_cell.angle_beta   90.00
_cell.angle_gamma   90.00
#
_symmetry.space_group_name_H-M   'P 1'
#
loop_
_entity.id
_entity.type
_entity.pdbx_description
1 polymer ?
#
loop_
_entity_poly.entity_id
_entity_poly.type
_entity_poly.pdbx_seq_one_letter_code
_entity_poly.pdbx_strand_id
1 'polypeptide(L)'
;KRYKYFMSKICVMGLGYVGLPICLKLAKNFRTIGYDTNSKRINSLKRGIDHNNEFKKKDIKVKNLIFSKKIEDIHKCNFYIICVPTPLTFSKKPDLRYIEKSFNLISKILKKGDIIVLESTVYPGVTEAFVKKLEKKTKFKNNYDFSICYSPERINPGDKNRNLNNINKILAYEGRDKKVKKLL
;
A
#
# COMPACT_ATOMS: atom_id res chain seq x y z
N LYS A 1 -7.42 -26.55 -11.89
CA LYS A 1 -6.05 -26.10 -12.22
C LYS A 1 -5.78 -24.87 -11.37
N ARG A 2 -5.02 -25.02 -10.25
CA ARG A 2 -4.52 -23.90 -9.44
C ARG A 2 -3.62 -23.08 -10.37
N TYR A 3 -4.05 -21.89 -10.73
CA TYR A 3 -3.20 -20.93 -11.38
C TYR A 3 -2.01 -20.67 -10.47
N LYS A 4 -0.81 -21.06 -10.91
CA LYS A 4 0.47 -20.60 -10.36
C LYS A 4 0.55 -19.11 -10.71
N TYR A 5 -0.24 -18.28 -10.01
CA TYR A 5 -0.04 -16.85 -10.07
C TYR A 5 1.38 -16.61 -9.58
N PHE A 6 2.15 -15.95 -10.39
CA PHE A 6 3.39 -15.31 -10.01
C PHE A 6 3.21 -14.84 -8.56
N MET A 7 4.04 -15.41 -7.65
CA MET A 7 3.93 -15.10 -6.24
C MET A 7 4.11 -13.59 -6.09
N SER A 8 3.00 -12.87 -6.02
CA SER A 8 2.99 -11.42 -5.85
C SER A 8 3.77 -11.12 -4.58
N LYS A 9 4.84 -10.35 -4.71
CA LYS A 9 5.54 -9.76 -3.57
C LYS A 9 4.89 -8.42 -3.34
N ILE A 10 4.24 -8.29 -2.22
CA ILE A 10 3.45 -7.12 -1.88
C ILE A 10 4.29 -6.17 -1.03
N CYS A 11 4.25 -4.89 -1.36
CA CYS A 11 4.76 -3.81 -0.53
C CYS A 11 3.60 -2.98 0.03
N VAL A 12 3.49 -2.87 1.35
CA VAL A 12 2.57 -1.94 2.00
C VAL A 12 3.39 -0.75 2.50
N MET A 13 3.10 0.45 1.98
CA MET A 13 3.83 1.68 2.25
C MET A 13 3.05 2.54 3.25
N GLY A 14 3.68 2.82 4.39
CA GLY A 14 3.04 3.45 5.55
C GLY A 14 2.46 2.42 6.50
N LEU A 15 3.04 2.28 7.70
CA LEU A 15 2.67 1.26 8.68
C LEU A 15 1.96 1.87 9.90
N GLY A 16 1.00 2.76 9.60
CA GLY A 16 0.10 3.34 10.59
C GLY A 16 -1.09 2.43 10.92
N TYR A 17 -2.20 3.05 11.34
CA TYR A 17 -3.46 2.39 11.71
C TYR A 17 -4.12 1.62 10.56
N VAL A 18 -3.87 2.00 9.32
CA VAL A 18 -4.41 1.36 8.11
C VAL A 18 -3.43 0.33 7.55
N GLY A 19 -2.18 0.75 7.34
CA GLY A 19 -1.22 -0.08 6.62
C GLY A 19 -0.73 -1.28 7.42
N LEU A 20 -0.55 -1.18 8.74
CA LEU A 20 -0.10 -2.32 9.52
C LEU A 20 -1.13 -3.47 9.51
N PRO A 21 -2.43 -3.25 9.78
CA PRO A 21 -3.46 -4.30 9.67
C PRO A 21 -3.48 -4.98 8.29
N ILE A 22 -3.45 -4.19 7.21
CA ILE A 22 -3.41 -4.70 5.83
C ILE A 22 -2.16 -5.57 5.63
N CYS A 23 -1.00 -5.07 6.06
CA CYS A 23 0.28 -5.75 5.95
C CYS A 23 0.26 -7.12 6.65
N LEU A 24 -0.24 -7.18 7.89
CA LEU A 24 -0.36 -8.40 8.68
C LEU A 24 -1.34 -9.40 8.05
N LYS A 25 -2.46 -8.93 7.52
CA LYS A 25 -3.46 -9.79 6.86
C LYS A 25 -2.92 -10.40 5.58
N LEU A 26 -2.27 -9.60 4.73
CA LEU A 26 -1.69 -10.07 3.48
C LEU A 26 -0.52 -11.04 3.70
N ALA A 27 0.28 -10.82 4.73
CA ALA A 27 1.41 -11.67 5.05
C ALA A 27 1.04 -13.11 5.47
N LYS A 28 -0.24 -13.38 5.80
CA LYS A 28 -0.72 -14.74 6.04
C LYS A 28 -0.62 -15.63 4.79
N ASN A 29 -0.80 -15.04 3.59
CA ASN A 29 -0.87 -15.77 2.33
C ASN A 29 0.20 -15.36 1.30
N PHE A 30 0.79 -14.17 1.44
CA PHE A 30 1.70 -13.59 0.46
C PHE A 30 3.01 -13.15 1.11
N ARG A 31 4.09 -13.15 0.34
CA ARG A 31 5.34 -12.49 0.75
C ARG A 31 5.12 -10.99 0.80
N THR A 32 5.14 -10.43 1.99
CA THR A 32 4.78 -9.03 2.22
C THR A 32 5.94 -8.27 2.84
N ILE A 33 6.17 -7.06 2.34
CA ILE A 33 7.11 -6.11 2.90
C ILE A 33 6.32 -4.92 3.43
N GLY A 34 6.39 -4.72 4.73
CA GLY A 34 5.92 -3.49 5.36
C GLY A 34 7.00 -2.43 5.28
N TYR A 35 6.76 -1.39 4.48
CA TYR A 35 7.68 -0.29 4.28
C TYR A 35 7.24 0.96 5.03
N ASP A 36 8.16 1.55 5.78
CA ASP A 36 7.95 2.85 6.40
C ASP A 36 9.25 3.65 6.44
N THR A 37 9.18 4.96 6.25
CA THR A 37 10.35 5.84 6.33
C THR A 37 10.79 6.11 7.77
N ASN A 38 9.89 5.90 8.75
CA ASN A 38 10.17 6.09 10.17
C ASN A 38 10.97 4.92 10.74
N SER A 39 12.26 5.16 10.98
CA SER A 39 13.16 4.15 11.54
C SER A 39 12.73 3.64 12.92
N LYS A 40 12.16 4.49 13.77
CA LYS A 40 11.66 4.09 15.11
C LYS A 40 10.50 3.10 14.94
N ARG A 41 9.57 3.38 14.00
CA ARG A 41 8.45 2.48 13.69
C ARG A 41 8.93 1.11 13.22
N ILE A 42 9.82 1.08 12.24
CA ILE A 42 10.39 -0.16 11.70
C ILE A 42 11.10 -0.97 12.79
N ASN A 43 11.95 -0.33 13.59
CA ASN A 43 12.70 -1.01 14.65
C ASN A 43 11.77 -1.59 15.74
N SER A 44 10.70 -0.90 16.09
CA SER A 44 9.72 -1.38 17.05
C SER A 44 8.93 -2.57 16.51
N LEU A 45 8.45 -2.50 15.28
CA LEU A 45 7.73 -3.60 14.64
C LEU A 45 8.60 -4.85 14.47
N LYS A 46 9.88 -4.71 14.14
CA LYS A 46 10.84 -5.83 14.12
C LYS A 46 10.97 -6.54 15.46
N ARG A 47 10.85 -5.80 16.56
CA ARG A 47 10.83 -6.37 17.94
C ARG A 47 9.46 -6.91 18.34
N GLY A 48 8.43 -6.72 17.50
CA GLY A 48 7.06 -7.11 17.79
C GLY A 48 6.33 -6.12 18.70
N ILE A 49 6.70 -4.84 18.65
CA ILE A 49 6.10 -3.77 19.45
C ILE A 49 5.31 -2.87 18.50
N ASP A 50 4.00 -2.78 18.72
CA ASP A 50 3.11 -1.85 18.05
C ASP A 50 2.79 -0.67 18.97
N HIS A 51 3.31 0.52 18.65
CA HIS A 51 3.05 1.74 19.44
C HIS A 51 1.59 2.23 19.35
N ASN A 52 0.82 1.71 18.39
CA ASN A 52 -0.62 2.01 18.32
C ASN A 52 -1.44 1.09 19.24
N ASN A 53 -0.81 0.09 19.88
CA ASN A 53 -1.41 -0.88 20.80
C ASN A 53 -2.58 -1.70 20.19
N GLU A 54 -2.64 -1.83 18.86
CA GLU A 54 -3.67 -2.62 18.19
C GLU A 54 -3.30 -4.10 18.08
N PHE A 55 -2.00 -4.42 18.03
CA PHE A 55 -1.50 -5.78 17.80
C PHE A 55 -0.52 -6.21 18.88
N LYS A 56 -0.69 -7.43 19.35
CA LYS A 56 0.26 -8.09 20.27
C LYS A 56 1.47 -8.64 19.49
N LYS A 57 2.56 -8.89 20.19
CA LYS A 57 3.80 -9.42 19.61
C LYS A 57 3.58 -10.68 18.75
N LYS A 58 2.69 -11.59 19.18
CA LYS A 58 2.36 -12.81 18.43
C LYS A 58 1.69 -12.52 17.09
N ASP A 59 0.91 -11.43 16.98
CA ASP A 59 0.17 -11.06 15.79
C ASP A 59 1.10 -10.39 14.75
N ILE A 60 2.18 -9.73 15.22
CA ILE A 60 3.16 -9.04 14.37
C ILE A 60 4.20 -10.01 13.80
N LYS A 61 4.51 -11.09 14.51
CA LYS A 61 5.47 -12.09 14.06
C LYS A 61 4.85 -13.06 13.05
N VAL A 62 4.81 -12.65 11.78
CA VAL A 62 4.27 -13.45 10.68
C VAL A 62 5.43 -13.91 9.77
N LYS A 63 5.49 -15.20 9.42
CA LYS A 63 6.59 -15.83 8.66
C LYS A 63 6.92 -15.13 7.33
N ASN A 64 5.89 -14.68 6.61
CA ASN A 64 6.06 -14.08 5.28
C ASN A 64 6.18 -12.55 5.32
N LEU A 65 6.44 -11.95 6.49
CA LEU A 65 6.48 -10.51 6.70
C LEU A 65 7.89 -10.02 6.99
N ILE A 66 8.31 -8.99 6.27
CA ILE A 66 9.56 -8.26 6.51
C ILE A 66 9.21 -6.78 6.69
N PHE A 67 9.77 -6.14 7.72
CA PHE A 67 9.68 -4.69 7.89
C PHE A 67 10.97 -4.02 7.42
N SER A 68 10.86 -3.03 6.55
CA SER A 68 12.01 -2.34 5.99
C SER A 68 11.77 -0.85 5.72
N LYS A 69 12.85 -0.07 5.69
CA LYS A 69 12.90 1.30 5.20
C LYS A 69 13.75 1.47 3.94
N LYS A 70 14.29 0.36 3.41
CA LYS A 70 15.20 0.36 2.27
C LYS A 70 14.44 0.15 0.97
N ILE A 71 14.76 0.94 -0.06
CA ILE A 71 14.15 0.82 -1.39
C ILE A 71 14.54 -0.49 -2.08
N GLU A 72 15.75 -0.99 -1.80
CA GLU A 72 16.28 -2.23 -2.36
C GLU A 72 15.41 -3.43 -1.98
N ASP A 73 14.83 -3.41 -0.78
CA ASP A 73 13.96 -4.50 -0.33
C ASP A 73 12.64 -4.51 -1.11
N ILE A 74 12.09 -3.34 -1.42
CA ILE A 74 10.79 -3.22 -2.11
C ILE A 74 10.90 -3.26 -3.64
N HIS A 75 12.10 -3.10 -4.20
CA HIS A 75 12.34 -3.19 -5.65
C HIS A 75 11.84 -4.52 -6.27
N LYS A 76 11.85 -5.60 -5.49
CA LYS A 76 11.39 -6.93 -5.94
C LYS A 76 9.88 -7.13 -5.84
N CYS A 77 9.15 -6.14 -5.33
CA CYS A 77 7.69 -6.18 -5.27
C CYS A 77 7.09 -5.87 -6.64
N ASN A 78 5.87 -6.32 -6.85
CA ASN A 78 5.07 -6.05 -8.05
C ASN A 78 3.64 -5.61 -7.71
N PHE A 79 3.34 -5.48 -6.41
CA PHE A 79 2.07 -5.00 -5.91
C PHE A 79 2.34 -4.01 -4.77
N TYR A 80 1.98 -2.75 -4.94
CA TYR A 80 2.25 -1.67 -3.99
C TYR A 80 0.94 -1.13 -3.44
N ILE A 81 0.81 -1.07 -2.12
CA ILE A 81 -0.35 -0.49 -1.43
C ILE A 81 0.13 0.73 -0.66
N ILE A 82 -0.40 1.90 -0.99
CA ILE A 82 -0.02 3.18 -0.40
C ILE A 82 -1.03 3.52 0.69
N CYS A 83 -0.60 3.45 1.95
CA CYS A 83 -1.37 3.71 3.17
C CYS A 83 -0.78 4.86 4.00
N VAL A 84 -0.16 5.83 3.35
CA VAL A 84 0.47 6.97 4.02
C VAL A 84 -0.59 7.99 4.48
N PRO A 85 -0.32 8.76 5.55
CA PRO A 85 -1.27 9.76 6.03
C PRO A 85 -1.47 10.91 5.05
N THR A 86 -2.66 11.52 5.09
CA THR A 86 -3.03 12.74 4.37
C THR A 86 -3.54 13.79 5.36
N PRO A 87 -2.68 14.32 6.26
CA PRO A 87 -3.10 15.29 7.25
C PRO A 87 -3.53 16.61 6.59
N LEU A 88 -4.20 17.47 7.34
CA LEU A 88 -4.47 18.83 6.89
C LEU A 88 -3.23 19.70 7.07
N THR A 89 -2.99 20.59 6.10
CA THR A 89 -2.03 21.68 6.23
C THR A 89 -2.57 22.75 7.17
N PHE A 90 -1.74 23.73 7.53
CA PHE A 90 -2.15 24.88 8.32
C PHE A 90 -3.35 25.64 7.66
N SER A 91 -3.39 25.66 6.33
CA SER A 91 -4.48 26.27 5.55
C SER A 91 -5.70 25.32 5.37
N LYS A 92 -5.83 24.27 6.17
CA LYS A 92 -6.92 23.28 6.13
C LYS A 92 -7.06 22.55 4.79
N LYS A 93 -6.01 22.49 3.99
CA LYS A 93 -5.99 21.73 2.74
C LYS A 93 -5.31 20.36 2.97
N PRO A 94 -5.72 19.29 2.25
CA PRO A 94 -5.05 17.98 2.35
C PRO A 94 -3.57 18.08 1.99
N ASP A 95 -2.70 17.53 2.82
CA ASP A 95 -1.27 17.47 2.57
C ASP A 95 -0.93 16.19 1.81
N LEU A 96 -0.68 16.33 0.51
CA LEU A 96 -0.37 15.22 -0.38
C LEU A 96 1.13 14.86 -0.45
N ARG A 97 1.99 15.54 0.30
CA ARG A 97 3.47 15.34 0.24
C ARG A 97 3.87 13.90 0.53
N TYR A 98 3.19 13.20 1.43
CA TYR A 98 3.49 11.80 1.73
C TYR A 98 3.15 10.87 0.58
N ILE A 99 2.00 11.09 -0.07
CA ILE A 99 1.60 10.36 -1.28
C ILE A 99 2.60 10.63 -2.40
N GLU A 100 2.96 11.90 -2.63
CA GLU A 100 3.92 12.29 -3.65
C GLU A 100 5.29 11.63 -3.44
N LYS A 101 5.78 11.58 -2.20
CA LYS A 101 7.02 10.85 -1.86
C LYS A 101 6.90 9.36 -2.19
N SER A 102 5.75 8.73 -1.92
CA SER A 102 5.52 7.32 -2.24
C SER A 102 5.52 7.06 -3.74
N PHE A 103 4.82 7.89 -4.53
CA PHE A 103 4.85 7.79 -5.99
C PHE A 103 6.24 8.08 -6.58
N ASN A 104 6.97 9.05 -6.02
CA ASN A 104 8.34 9.34 -6.42
C ASN A 104 9.28 8.16 -6.12
N LEU A 105 9.06 7.44 -5.03
CA LEU A 105 9.83 6.24 -4.72
C LEU A 105 9.50 5.12 -5.70
N ILE A 106 8.20 4.85 -5.91
CA ILE A 106 7.74 3.82 -6.86
C ILE A 106 8.24 4.12 -8.27
N SER A 107 8.23 5.38 -8.71
CA SER A 107 8.70 5.74 -10.06
C SER A 107 10.15 5.32 -10.37
N LYS A 108 10.98 5.13 -9.34
CA LYS A 108 12.38 4.69 -9.50
C LYS A 108 12.53 3.18 -9.69
N ILE A 109 11.50 2.42 -9.32
CA ILE A 109 11.53 0.95 -9.27
C ILE A 109 10.39 0.29 -10.04
N LEU A 110 9.51 1.08 -10.65
CA LEU A 110 8.34 0.62 -11.39
C LEU A 110 8.75 -0.27 -12.57
N LYS A 111 8.04 -1.37 -12.72
CA LYS A 111 8.23 -2.34 -13.80
C LYS A 111 6.91 -2.60 -14.53
N LYS A 112 7.00 -3.13 -15.74
CA LYS A 112 5.82 -3.60 -16.47
C LYS A 112 5.09 -4.71 -15.71
N GLY A 113 3.78 -4.57 -15.64
CA GLY A 113 2.89 -5.47 -14.89
C GLY A 113 2.72 -5.13 -13.43
N ASP A 114 3.37 -4.08 -12.91
CA ASP A 114 3.18 -3.65 -11.52
C ASP A 114 1.78 -3.09 -11.28
N ILE A 115 1.25 -3.33 -10.09
CA ILE A 115 -0.05 -2.82 -9.63
C ILE A 115 0.18 -1.90 -8.43
N ILE A 116 -0.45 -0.74 -8.46
CA ILE A 116 -0.40 0.26 -7.38
C ILE A 116 -1.83 0.47 -6.87
N VAL A 117 -2.06 0.31 -5.58
CA VAL A 117 -3.33 0.59 -4.92
C VAL A 117 -3.13 1.79 -3.99
N LEU A 118 -3.87 2.86 -4.23
CA LEU A 118 -3.91 4.01 -3.33
C LEU A 118 -5.03 3.82 -2.32
N GLU A 119 -4.65 3.55 -1.07
CA GLU A 119 -5.57 3.42 0.08
C GLU A 119 -5.74 4.75 0.83
N SER A 120 -4.75 5.64 0.74
CA SER A 120 -4.82 6.95 1.38
C SER A 120 -6.01 7.75 0.85
N THR A 121 -6.77 8.37 1.75
CA THR A 121 -7.94 9.20 1.37
C THR A 121 -7.50 10.45 0.63
N VAL A 122 -8.06 10.67 -0.55
CA VAL A 122 -7.79 11.82 -1.41
C VAL A 122 -9.08 12.38 -2.02
N TYR A 123 -9.04 13.62 -2.46
CA TYR A 123 -10.16 14.23 -3.19
C TYR A 123 -10.12 13.83 -4.68
N PRO A 124 -11.26 13.96 -5.41
CA PRO A 124 -11.32 13.62 -6.84
C PRO A 124 -10.27 14.33 -7.67
N GLY A 125 -9.68 13.63 -8.65
CA GLY A 125 -8.65 14.15 -9.54
C GLY A 125 -7.22 13.94 -9.06
N VAL A 126 -7.00 13.58 -7.77
CA VAL A 126 -5.66 13.37 -7.22
C VAL A 126 -5.02 12.11 -7.81
N THR A 127 -5.75 11.02 -7.90
CA THR A 127 -5.24 9.76 -8.46
C THR A 127 -4.80 9.95 -9.90
N GLU A 128 -5.62 10.61 -10.71
CA GLU A 128 -5.35 10.91 -12.12
C GLU A 128 -4.14 11.85 -12.28
N ALA A 129 -3.99 12.82 -11.39
CA ALA A 129 -2.81 13.71 -11.40
C ALA A 129 -1.52 12.94 -11.12
N PHE A 130 -1.55 11.97 -10.18
CA PHE A 130 -0.41 11.12 -9.90
C PHE A 130 -0.13 10.12 -11.03
N VAL A 131 -1.16 9.57 -11.70
CA VAL A 131 -1.00 8.76 -12.92
C VAL A 131 -0.22 9.54 -13.96
N LYS A 132 -0.65 10.77 -14.31
CA LYS A 132 0.03 11.62 -15.31
C LYS A 132 1.48 11.93 -14.93
N LYS A 133 1.75 12.23 -13.64
CA LYS A 133 3.12 12.45 -13.15
C LYS A 133 3.97 11.19 -13.30
N LEU A 134 3.44 10.02 -12.99
CA LEU A 134 4.14 8.74 -13.06
C LEU A 134 4.46 8.36 -14.50
N GLU A 135 3.48 8.49 -15.41
CA GLU A 135 3.66 8.26 -16.85
C GLU A 135 4.75 9.16 -17.45
N LYS A 136 4.70 10.46 -17.12
CA LYS A 136 5.72 11.42 -17.58
C LYS A 136 7.13 11.03 -17.10
N LYS A 137 7.25 10.54 -15.87
CA LYS A 137 8.53 10.25 -15.23
C LYS A 137 9.12 8.92 -15.66
N THR A 138 8.29 7.91 -15.87
CA THR A 138 8.74 6.54 -16.17
C THR A 138 8.67 6.18 -17.63
N LYS A 139 7.93 6.95 -18.46
CA LYS A 139 7.56 6.64 -19.84
C LYS A 139 6.62 5.43 -19.97
N PHE A 140 6.21 4.82 -18.87
CA PHE A 140 5.20 3.77 -18.84
C PHE A 140 3.79 4.35 -18.92
N LYS A 141 2.84 3.56 -19.43
CA LYS A 141 1.43 3.93 -19.59
C LYS A 141 0.55 3.15 -18.63
N ASN A 142 -0.31 3.87 -17.92
CA ASN A 142 -1.34 3.27 -17.08
C ASN A 142 -2.29 2.40 -17.92
N ASN A 143 -2.73 1.29 -17.35
CA ASN A 143 -3.57 0.27 -17.99
C ASN A 143 -2.94 -0.49 -19.16
N TYR A 144 -1.66 -0.22 -19.50
CA TYR A 144 -0.86 -0.95 -20.47
C TYR A 144 0.41 -1.54 -19.85
N ASP A 145 1.23 -0.69 -19.24
CA ASP A 145 2.51 -1.12 -18.67
C ASP A 145 2.39 -1.35 -17.15
N PHE A 146 1.50 -0.64 -16.47
CA PHE A 146 1.19 -0.79 -15.05
C PHE A 146 -0.29 -0.49 -14.81
N SER A 147 -0.77 -0.74 -13.59
CA SER A 147 -2.16 -0.43 -13.22
C SER A 147 -2.21 0.36 -11.92
N ILE A 148 -3.04 1.38 -11.88
CA ILE A 148 -3.40 2.11 -10.66
C ILE A 148 -4.85 1.84 -10.30
N CYS A 149 -5.08 1.62 -8.99
CA CYS A 149 -6.39 1.43 -8.39
C CYS A 149 -6.55 2.36 -7.21
N TYR A 150 -7.75 2.83 -6.96
CA TYR A 150 -8.09 3.59 -5.78
C TYR A 150 -9.02 2.78 -4.87
N SER A 151 -8.65 2.69 -3.60
CA SER A 151 -9.41 1.95 -2.60
C SER A 151 -9.43 2.74 -1.29
N PRO A 152 -10.37 3.69 -1.12
CA PRO A 152 -10.41 4.55 0.06
C PRO A 152 -10.59 3.71 1.34
N GLU A 153 -9.88 4.10 2.39
CA GLU A 153 -10.00 3.47 3.69
C GLU A 153 -11.38 3.71 4.29
N ARG A 154 -11.94 2.67 4.90
CA ARG A 154 -13.25 2.67 5.56
C ARG A 154 -13.21 2.15 7.00
N ILE A 155 -12.01 1.92 7.53
CA ILE A 155 -11.82 1.48 8.92
C ILE A 155 -11.70 2.72 9.80
N ASN A 156 -12.46 2.75 10.90
CA ASN A 156 -12.24 3.72 11.95
C ASN A 156 -11.19 3.14 12.92
N PRO A 157 -10.07 3.82 13.14
CA PRO A 157 -9.10 3.41 14.15
C PRO A 157 -9.77 3.19 15.50
N GLY A 158 -9.50 2.03 16.13
CA GLY A 158 -10.09 1.67 17.43
C GLY A 158 -11.50 1.05 17.38
N ASP A 159 -12.17 1.00 16.25
CA ASP A 159 -13.47 0.35 16.09
C ASP A 159 -13.29 -1.17 15.93
N LYS A 160 -13.59 -1.92 17.00
CA LYS A 160 -13.51 -3.39 17.01
C LYS A 160 -14.55 -4.07 16.12
N ASN A 161 -15.66 -3.39 15.80
CA ASN A 161 -16.75 -3.94 15.01
C ASN A 161 -16.54 -3.76 13.50
N ARG A 162 -15.75 -2.77 13.10
CA ARG A 162 -15.43 -2.48 11.69
C ARG A 162 -13.94 -2.74 11.44
N ASN A 163 -13.61 -4.00 11.22
CA ASN A 163 -12.25 -4.42 10.89
C ASN A 163 -12.15 -4.95 9.46
N LEU A 164 -10.93 -5.18 8.98
CA LEU A 164 -10.65 -5.66 7.61
C LEU A 164 -11.41 -6.94 7.19
N ASN A 165 -11.97 -7.70 8.14
CA ASN A 165 -12.71 -8.91 7.82
C ASN A 165 -14.19 -8.65 7.54
N ASN A 166 -14.74 -7.55 8.04
CA ASN A 166 -16.18 -7.27 8.06
C ASN A 166 -16.56 -6.06 7.17
N ILE A 167 -15.59 -5.46 6.49
CA ILE A 167 -15.83 -4.29 5.64
C ILE A 167 -15.72 -4.67 4.18
N ASN A 168 -16.76 -4.35 3.41
CA ASN A 168 -16.68 -4.38 1.95
C ASN A 168 -15.82 -3.21 1.48
N LYS A 169 -14.64 -3.49 0.93
CA LYS A 169 -13.79 -2.46 0.34
C LYS A 169 -14.31 -2.06 -1.03
N ILE A 170 -14.31 -0.76 -1.28
CA ILE A 170 -14.54 -0.22 -2.61
C ILE A 170 -13.20 -0.24 -3.34
N LEU A 171 -13.21 -0.67 -4.59
CA LEU A 171 -12.05 -0.68 -5.44
C LEU A 171 -12.39 -0.08 -6.78
N ALA A 172 -11.86 1.10 -7.07
CA ALA A 172 -12.00 1.77 -8.35
C ALA A 172 -10.80 1.41 -9.25
N TYR A 173 -11.08 0.77 -10.39
CA TYR A 173 -10.09 0.40 -11.39
C TYR A 173 -10.69 0.62 -12.79
N GLU A 174 -10.11 1.50 -13.57
CA GLU A 174 -10.59 1.84 -14.92
C GLU A 174 -10.07 0.90 -16.01
N GLY A 175 -9.06 0.08 -15.71
CA GLY A 175 -8.44 -0.83 -16.67
C GLY A 175 -9.36 -2.00 -17.06
N ARG A 176 -9.09 -2.57 -18.24
CA ARG A 176 -9.83 -3.71 -18.81
C ARG A 176 -9.18 -5.06 -18.52
N ASP A 177 -7.98 -5.10 -17.94
CA ASP A 177 -7.26 -6.34 -17.68
C ASP A 177 -7.99 -7.17 -16.62
N LYS A 178 -8.54 -8.31 -17.08
CA LYS A 178 -9.23 -9.28 -16.21
C LYS A 178 -8.30 -9.90 -15.16
N LYS A 179 -6.99 -9.98 -15.42
CA LYS A 179 -6.00 -10.50 -14.46
C LYS A 179 -5.85 -9.54 -13.29
N VAL A 180 -5.73 -8.24 -13.59
CA VAL A 180 -5.67 -7.19 -12.55
C VAL A 180 -6.95 -7.20 -11.71
N LYS A 181 -8.13 -7.22 -12.35
CA LYS A 181 -9.43 -7.30 -11.64
C LYS A 181 -9.54 -8.51 -10.70
N LYS A 182 -8.88 -9.61 -11.04
CA LYS A 182 -8.91 -10.83 -10.21
C LYS A 182 -7.89 -10.80 -9.07
N LEU A 183 -6.85 -9.97 -9.16
CA LEU A 183 -5.84 -9.78 -8.11
C LEU A 183 -6.25 -8.74 -7.08
N LEU A 184 -7.11 -7.81 -7.46
CA LEU A 184 -7.71 -6.78 -6.62
C LEU A 184 -8.87 -7.34 -5.80
#